data_e416f816d58c79715d679907c9604ca9
#
_entry.id   e416f816d58c79715d679907c9604ca9
#
_cell.length_a   1.000
_cell.length_b   1.000
_cell.length_c   1.000
_cell.angle_alpha   90.00
_cell.angle_beta   90.00
_cell.angle_gamma   90.00
#
_symmetry.space_group_name_H-M   'P 1'
#
loop_
_entity.id
_entity.type
_entity.pdbx_description
1 polymer ?
#
loop_
_entity_poly.entity_id
_entity_poly.type
_entity_poly.pdbx_seq_one_letter_code
_entity_poly.pdbx_strand_id
1 'polypeptide(L)'
;PCASAQGYIPADPFYLLINEKAQFDGLIPIQSNIFRPMFFNTDSMSFSFTLRSEGYYNDNAPNQENMDVRYFSKGTAGFNSLQVAFNSPYFSFMAEPYLMSNKSLSVNGINRGGIFSVLNDRPLNVSQMPESGGLRNLLAFIHYKGVGFGWQEGNLWWGPGIHTSLQMTNNTHPIPAQIIGTIQELRIGSFGFYGLYTFARLNEDPGYEAKYLTALNGQLTWYGPVIISAGFSRNYLSGGVLSSGGYVWTAKDASMLVFEGVFTSNLLDKEYTVGGHDVWDQTLSGYFSITLPKRNIKMYVEVGFND
;
A
#
# COMPACT_ATOMS: atom_id res chain seq x y z
N PRO A 1 3.32 -14.14 20.85
CA PRO A 1 3.08 -12.72 20.82
C PRO A 1 1.61 -12.52 20.46
N CYS A 2 0.87 -11.87 21.36
CA CYS A 2 -0.59 -11.74 21.20
C CYS A 2 -0.89 -10.75 20.07
N ALA A 3 -1.25 -11.24 18.89
CA ALA A 3 -1.80 -10.42 17.81
C ALA A 3 -3.10 -9.67 18.20
N SER A 4 -3.72 -10.08 19.32
CA SER A 4 -4.97 -9.51 19.83
C SER A 4 -4.88 -8.11 20.43
N ALA A 5 -3.66 -7.57 20.62
CA ALA A 5 -3.49 -6.24 21.21
C ALA A 5 -3.18 -5.13 20.19
N GLN A 6 -2.98 -5.48 18.92
CA GLN A 6 -2.67 -4.48 17.90
C GLN A 6 -3.95 -4.00 17.23
N GLY A 7 -4.41 -2.81 17.59
CA GLY A 7 -5.51 -2.13 16.90
C GLY A 7 -5.15 -1.66 15.48
N TYR A 8 -4.02 -2.07 14.95
CA TYR A 8 -3.46 -1.63 13.67
C TYR A 8 -2.81 -2.79 12.90
N ILE A 9 -3.09 -2.91 11.61
CA ILE A 9 -2.44 -3.85 10.68
C ILE A 9 -1.63 -3.05 9.66
N PRO A 10 -0.30 -3.22 9.64
CA PRO A 10 0.55 -2.61 8.63
C PRO A 10 0.41 -3.30 7.26
N ALA A 11 1.00 -2.68 6.23
CA ALA A 11 1.08 -3.26 4.89
C ALA A 11 1.99 -4.49 4.78
N ASP A 12 2.74 -4.81 5.83
CA ASP A 12 3.70 -5.92 5.85
C ASP A 12 3.01 -7.29 5.75
N PRO A 13 3.39 -8.16 4.79
CA PRO A 13 2.77 -9.48 4.58
C PRO A 13 2.89 -10.41 5.80
N PHE A 14 3.98 -10.30 6.56
CA PHE A 14 4.18 -11.13 7.76
C PHE A 14 3.09 -10.88 8.83
N TYR A 15 2.73 -9.61 9.03
CA TYR A 15 1.64 -9.27 9.95
C TYR A 15 0.28 -9.73 9.44
N LEU A 16 0.08 -9.77 8.13
CA LEU A 16 -1.15 -10.33 7.55
C LEU A 16 -1.32 -11.79 7.93
N LEU A 17 -0.28 -12.60 7.76
CA LEU A 17 -0.32 -14.03 8.10
C LEU A 17 -0.61 -14.28 9.58
N ILE A 18 0.03 -13.52 10.48
CA ILE A 18 -0.22 -13.60 11.92
C ILE A 18 -1.68 -13.24 12.23
N ASN A 19 -2.18 -12.18 11.61
CA ASN A 19 -3.53 -11.71 11.83
C ASN A 19 -4.59 -12.69 11.28
N GLU A 20 -4.41 -13.22 10.08
CA GLU A 20 -5.30 -14.24 9.52
C GLU A 20 -5.31 -15.52 10.35
N LYS A 21 -4.11 -15.95 10.81
CA LYS A 21 -4.06 -17.08 11.76
C LYS A 21 -4.83 -16.79 13.02
N ALA A 22 -4.68 -15.63 13.64
CA ALA A 22 -5.41 -15.25 14.84
C ALA A 22 -6.94 -15.22 14.62
N GLN A 23 -7.38 -14.81 13.44
CA GLN A 23 -8.80 -14.84 13.04
C GLN A 23 -9.31 -16.30 12.93
N PHE A 24 -8.58 -17.18 12.29
CA PHE A 24 -8.95 -18.60 12.15
C PHE A 24 -8.90 -19.34 13.49
N ASP A 25 -7.97 -19.00 14.37
CA ASP A 25 -7.89 -19.55 15.72
C ASP A 25 -9.01 -18.99 16.66
N GLY A 26 -9.81 -18.05 16.19
CA GLY A 26 -10.88 -17.41 16.97
C GLY A 26 -10.40 -16.45 18.06
N LEU A 27 -9.13 -16.02 17.99
CA LEU A 27 -8.54 -15.08 18.96
C LEU A 27 -8.99 -13.64 18.74
N ILE A 28 -9.33 -13.31 17.50
CA ILE A 28 -9.87 -12.01 17.09
C ILE A 28 -11.04 -12.21 16.13
N PRO A 29 -11.98 -11.25 16.02
CA PRO A 29 -13.07 -11.31 15.06
C PRO A 29 -12.56 -11.40 13.63
N ILE A 30 -13.23 -12.22 12.81
CA ILE A 30 -12.91 -12.31 11.38
C ILE A 30 -13.36 -11.01 10.69
N GLN A 31 -12.44 -10.40 9.95
CA GLN A 31 -12.70 -9.25 9.11
C GLN A 31 -11.80 -9.27 7.88
N SER A 32 -12.17 -8.49 6.88
CA SER A 32 -11.37 -8.37 5.67
C SER A 32 -10.17 -7.46 5.90
N ASN A 33 -8.99 -7.88 5.39
CA ASN A 33 -7.69 -7.20 5.54
C ASN A 33 -7.06 -6.91 4.17
N ILE A 34 -7.87 -6.65 3.18
CA ILE A 34 -7.40 -6.54 1.79
C ILE A 34 -6.68 -5.22 1.53
N PHE A 35 -7.19 -4.14 2.11
CA PHE A 35 -6.56 -2.82 2.02
C PHE A 35 -5.81 -2.49 3.30
N ARG A 36 -4.50 -2.43 3.22
CA ARG A 36 -3.61 -2.16 4.37
C ARG A 36 -2.71 -0.96 4.07
N PRO A 37 -2.36 -0.16 5.07
CA PRO A 37 -2.62 -0.28 6.50
C PRO A 37 -4.07 -0.01 6.88
N MET A 38 -4.52 -0.57 8.01
CA MET A 38 -5.84 -0.33 8.56
C MET A 38 -5.88 -0.44 10.10
N PHE A 39 -6.85 0.21 10.70
CA PHE A 39 -7.13 0.08 12.12
C PHE A 39 -8.29 -0.89 12.39
N PHE A 40 -8.36 -1.37 13.63
CA PHE A 40 -9.47 -2.15 14.13
C PHE A 40 -10.11 -1.44 15.29
N ASN A 41 -11.44 -1.56 15.38
CA ASN A 41 -12.20 -1.11 16.54
C ASN A 41 -11.91 0.34 16.93
N THR A 42 -12.10 1.24 15.99
CA THR A 42 -11.88 2.69 16.20
C THR A 42 -12.88 3.31 17.19
N ASP A 43 -13.86 2.56 17.69
CA ASP A 43 -14.82 3.05 18.69
C ASP A 43 -14.25 3.07 20.12
N SER A 44 -13.09 2.46 20.35
CA SER A 44 -12.44 2.38 21.65
C SER A 44 -11.06 3.01 21.66
N MET A 45 -10.65 3.55 22.80
CA MET A 45 -9.27 4.01 22.99
C MET A 45 -8.34 2.80 23.10
N SER A 46 -7.28 2.82 22.32
CA SER A 46 -6.21 1.84 22.41
C SER A 46 -4.86 2.50 22.17
N PHE A 47 -3.85 1.97 22.85
CA PHE A 47 -2.46 2.35 22.65
C PHE A 47 -1.64 1.07 22.50
N SER A 48 -0.80 1.00 21.49
CA SER A 48 0.09 -0.13 21.27
C SER A 48 1.51 0.35 20.96
N PHE A 49 2.43 -0.48 21.41
CA PHE A 49 3.86 -0.27 21.28
C PHE A 49 4.49 -1.56 20.84
N THR A 50 5.19 -1.54 19.71
CA THR A 50 5.82 -2.74 19.15
C THR A 50 7.27 -2.45 18.81
N LEU A 51 8.19 -3.17 19.46
CA LEU A 51 9.59 -3.19 19.09
C LEU A 51 9.82 -4.35 18.11
N ARG A 52 10.42 -4.03 16.98
CA ARG A 52 10.83 -5.00 15.97
C ARG A 52 12.34 -5.00 15.85
N SER A 53 12.95 -6.18 15.88
CA SER A 53 14.38 -6.37 15.64
C SER A 53 14.56 -7.57 14.73
N GLU A 54 15.25 -7.38 13.62
CA GLU A 54 15.48 -8.40 12.60
C GLU A 54 16.98 -8.47 12.29
N GLY A 55 17.49 -9.68 12.19
CA GLY A 55 18.85 -9.97 11.71
C GLY A 55 18.77 -10.69 10.39
N TYR A 56 19.60 -10.29 9.45
CA TYR A 56 19.65 -10.85 8.10
C TYR A 56 21.06 -11.29 7.74
N TYR A 57 21.12 -12.34 6.97
CA TYR A 57 22.32 -12.76 6.29
C TYR A 57 22.00 -13.02 4.82
N ASN A 58 22.71 -12.35 3.93
CA ASN A 58 22.57 -12.51 2.48
C ASN A 58 23.92 -12.87 1.88
N ASP A 59 24.02 -14.05 1.26
CA ASP A 59 25.23 -14.51 0.56
C ASP A 59 25.20 -14.22 -0.94
N ASN A 60 24.08 -13.68 -1.42
CA ASN A 60 23.78 -13.44 -2.82
C ASN A 60 23.72 -11.94 -3.19
N ALA A 61 23.23 -11.69 -4.41
CA ALA A 61 22.90 -10.34 -4.86
C ALA A 61 21.85 -9.72 -3.93
N PRO A 62 21.90 -8.40 -3.71
CA PRO A 62 20.88 -7.70 -2.95
C PRO A 62 19.49 -7.94 -3.51
N ASN A 63 18.51 -8.10 -2.64
CA ASN A 63 17.10 -8.25 -2.97
C ASN A 63 16.28 -7.21 -2.21
N GLN A 64 15.39 -6.51 -2.93
CA GLN A 64 14.47 -5.52 -2.36
C GLN A 64 12.99 -5.91 -2.53
N GLU A 65 12.70 -7.07 -3.12
CA GLU A 65 11.32 -7.49 -3.36
C GLU A 65 10.54 -7.60 -2.07
N ASN A 66 9.46 -6.83 -1.94
CA ASN A 66 8.60 -6.71 -0.75
C ASN A 66 9.34 -6.36 0.55
N MET A 67 10.48 -5.70 0.44
CA MET A 67 11.33 -5.35 1.59
C MET A 67 11.11 -3.92 2.08
N ASP A 68 10.34 -3.10 1.38
CA ASP A 68 10.08 -1.67 1.66
C ASP A 68 11.38 -0.85 1.81
N VAL A 69 11.59 -0.19 2.95
CA VAL A 69 12.83 0.54 3.26
C VAL A 69 13.99 -0.40 3.61
N ARG A 70 13.76 -1.71 3.75
CA ARG A 70 14.79 -2.68 4.11
C ARG A 70 15.56 -3.10 2.87
N TYR A 71 16.77 -2.68 2.78
CA TYR A 71 17.71 -3.12 1.75
C TYR A 71 18.87 -3.84 2.40
N PHE A 72 19.12 -5.07 1.97
CA PHE A 72 20.21 -5.88 2.49
C PHE A 72 21.20 -6.18 1.41
N SER A 73 22.37 -5.54 1.51
CA SER A 73 23.54 -5.90 0.73
C SER A 73 24.05 -7.29 1.12
N LYS A 74 25.02 -7.82 0.37
CA LYS A 74 25.71 -9.06 0.72
C LYS A 74 26.36 -8.94 2.10
N GLY A 75 26.19 -9.96 2.95
CA GLY A 75 26.71 -10.04 4.32
C GLY A 75 25.62 -9.97 5.37
N THR A 76 25.97 -9.53 6.56
CA THR A 76 25.05 -9.37 7.68
C THR A 76 24.46 -7.98 7.73
N ALA A 77 23.18 -7.91 8.02
CA ALA A 77 22.47 -6.64 8.25
C ALA A 77 21.48 -6.78 9.39
N GLY A 78 21.12 -5.67 10.01
CA GLY A 78 20.10 -5.60 11.06
C GLY A 78 19.11 -4.50 10.75
N PHE A 79 17.85 -4.74 11.08
CA PHE A 79 16.78 -3.76 11.01
C PHE A 79 16.09 -3.68 12.37
N ASN A 80 15.92 -2.46 12.88
CA ASN A 80 15.22 -2.21 14.14
C ASN A 80 14.19 -1.12 13.90
N SER A 81 12.97 -1.31 14.37
CA SER A 81 11.94 -0.28 14.34
C SER A 81 11.13 -0.25 15.63
N LEU A 82 10.55 0.90 15.88
CA LEU A 82 9.68 1.15 17.01
C LEU A 82 8.34 1.65 16.48
N GLN A 83 7.32 0.80 16.49
CA GLN A 83 5.98 1.21 16.12
C GLN A 83 5.20 1.68 17.35
N VAL A 84 4.65 2.86 17.27
CA VAL A 84 3.70 3.42 18.22
C VAL A 84 2.39 3.64 17.52
N ALA A 85 1.30 3.06 18.00
CA ALA A 85 -0.02 3.29 17.45
C ALA A 85 -1.02 3.67 18.57
N PHE A 86 -1.79 4.69 18.29
CA PHE A 86 -2.85 5.22 19.16
C PHE A 86 -4.15 5.27 18.36
N ASN A 87 -5.22 4.88 18.99
CA ASN A 87 -6.55 4.97 18.42
C ASN A 87 -7.54 5.52 19.46
N SER A 88 -8.49 6.30 18.99
CA SER A 88 -9.62 6.84 19.78
C SER A 88 -10.84 6.96 18.87
N PRO A 89 -12.05 7.27 19.37
CA PRO A 89 -13.23 7.44 18.53
C PRO A 89 -13.16 8.57 17.49
N TYR A 90 -12.19 9.49 17.62
CA TYR A 90 -12.09 10.67 16.77
C TYR A 90 -10.73 10.84 16.09
N PHE A 91 -9.73 10.09 16.51
CA PHE A 91 -8.38 10.25 16.01
C PHE A 91 -7.60 8.94 16.10
N SER A 92 -6.95 8.57 15.01
CA SER A 92 -6.02 7.45 14.94
C SER A 92 -4.66 7.94 14.47
N PHE A 93 -3.62 7.44 15.11
CA PHE A 93 -2.24 7.79 14.84
C PHE A 93 -1.34 6.56 14.86
N MET A 94 -0.38 6.50 13.95
CA MET A 94 0.68 5.50 13.97
C MET A 94 1.96 6.12 13.44
N ALA A 95 3.09 5.83 14.09
CA ALA A 95 4.42 6.17 13.61
C ALA A 95 5.38 4.99 13.83
N GLU A 96 6.26 4.76 12.88
CA GLU A 96 7.26 3.69 12.93
C GLU A 96 8.63 4.20 12.44
N PRO A 97 9.41 4.89 13.29
CA PRO A 97 10.81 5.15 13.01
C PRO A 97 11.62 3.85 12.96
N TYR A 98 12.68 3.85 12.14
CA TYR A 98 13.55 2.70 11.97
C TYR A 98 15.03 3.07 11.92
N LEU A 99 15.88 2.08 12.21
CA LEU A 99 17.32 2.11 12.04
C LEU A 99 17.80 0.81 11.40
N MET A 100 18.66 0.92 10.39
CA MET A 100 19.33 -0.22 9.77
C MET A 100 20.84 -0.15 10.00
N SER A 101 21.43 -1.30 10.35
CA SER A 101 22.86 -1.50 10.23
C SER A 101 23.16 -2.15 8.89
N ASN A 102 23.53 -1.34 7.92
CA ASN A 102 23.84 -1.83 6.60
C ASN A 102 25.27 -1.44 6.22
N LYS A 103 26.06 -2.40 5.75
CA LYS A 103 27.31 -2.08 5.06
C LYS A 103 26.99 -1.98 3.58
N SER A 104 27.03 -0.76 3.05
CA SER A 104 26.91 -0.56 1.60
C SER A 104 28.15 -1.21 0.93
N LEU A 105 27.97 -2.39 0.40
CA LEU A 105 28.93 -2.96 -0.53
C LEU A 105 28.56 -2.45 -1.92
N SER A 106 29.59 -2.07 -2.70
CA SER A 106 29.38 -1.64 -4.09
C SER A 106 28.64 -2.75 -4.85
N VAL A 107 27.48 -2.42 -5.38
CA VAL A 107 26.73 -3.33 -6.24
C VAL A 107 27.26 -3.15 -7.66
N ASN A 108 28.08 -4.06 -8.12
CA ASN A 108 28.45 -4.11 -9.52
C ASN A 108 27.23 -4.56 -10.32
N GLY A 109 26.65 -3.64 -11.07
CA GLY A 109 25.56 -3.96 -11.99
C GLY A 109 26.03 -5.03 -12.98
N ILE A 110 25.29 -6.13 -13.10
CA ILE A 110 25.54 -7.11 -14.15
C ILE A 110 25.04 -6.45 -15.44
N ASN A 111 25.95 -6.04 -16.30
CA ASN A 111 25.60 -5.57 -17.63
C ASN A 111 25.20 -6.79 -18.48
N ARG A 112 23.91 -7.10 -18.49
CA ARG A 112 23.34 -8.07 -19.43
C ARG A 112 22.85 -7.31 -20.64
N GLY A 113 23.47 -7.53 -21.79
CA GLY A 113 22.97 -6.95 -23.04
C GLY A 113 21.53 -7.42 -23.32
N GLY A 114 20.68 -6.54 -23.83
CA GLY A 114 19.32 -6.84 -24.23
C GLY A 114 18.22 -6.25 -23.33
N ILE A 115 17.00 -6.69 -23.55
CA ILE A 115 15.77 -6.18 -22.92
C ILE A 115 15.78 -6.35 -21.38
N PHE A 116 16.49 -7.33 -20.87
CA PHE A 116 16.64 -7.62 -19.43
C PHE A 116 18.02 -7.17 -18.89
N SER A 117 18.51 -6.03 -19.36
CA SER A 117 19.80 -5.50 -18.93
C SER A 117 19.85 -5.06 -17.47
N VAL A 118 18.70 -4.82 -16.85
CA VAL A 118 18.56 -4.39 -15.46
C VAL A 118 17.63 -5.34 -14.71
N LEU A 119 18.03 -5.77 -13.51
CA LEU A 119 17.14 -6.45 -12.58
C LEU A 119 16.40 -5.40 -11.77
N ASN A 120 15.07 -5.45 -11.75
CA ASN A 120 14.19 -4.46 -11.09
C ASN A 120 14.38 -4.38 -9.58
N ASP A 121 14.92 -5.42 -8.97
CA ASP A 121 15.14 -5.54 -7.53
C ASP A 121 16.52 -5.07 -7.06
N ARG A 122 17.35 -4.52 -7.96
CA ARG A 122 18.69 -4.05 -7.62
C ARG A 122 18.82 -2.55 -7.88
N PRO A 123 19.25 -1.77 -6.88
CA PRO A 123 19.57 -0.36 -7.11
C PRO A 123 20.73 -0.25 -8.08
N LEU A 124 20.61 0.65 -9.05
CA LEU A 124 21.62 0.90 -10.08
C LEU A 124 22.84 1.67 -9.53
N ASN A 125 22.64 2.40 -8.45
CA ASN A 125 23.68 3.20 -7.81
C ASN A 125 23.39 3.41 -6.31
N VAL A 126 24.35 3.99 -5.61
CA VAL A 126 24.24 4.21 -4.15
C VAL A 126 23.10 5.18 -3.78
N SER A 127 22.75 6.12 -4.66
CA SER A 127 21.65 7.07 -4.40
C SER A 127 20.26 6.45 -4.41
N GLN A 128 20.12 5.23 -4.91
CA GLN A 128 18.86 4.46 -4.92
C GLN A 128 18.76 3.54 -3.70
N MET A 129 19.76 3.49 -2.85
CA MET A 129 19.70 2.71 -1.61
C MET A 129 18.87 3.44 -0.58
N PRO A 130 18.05 2.72 0.21
CA PRO A 130 17.35 3.29 1.35
C PRO A 130 18.33 3.88 2.37
N GLU A 131 17.91 4.92 3.04
CA GLU A 131 18.65 5.51 4.14
C GLU A 131 18.75 4.52 5.32
N SER A 132 19.84 4.61 6.08
CA SER A 132 20.06 3.76 7.25
C SER A 132 19.13 4.03 8.43
N GLY A 133 18.33 5.07 8.37
CA GLY A 133 17.33 5.42 9.38
C GLY A 133 16.37 6.46 8.86
N GLY A 134 15.15 6.43 9.37
CA GLY A 134 14.10 7.33 8.94
C GLY A 134 12.75 6.96 9.52
N LEU A 135 11.70 7.39 8.86
CA LEU A 135 10.32 7.05 9.17
C LEU A 135 9.81 6.03 8.14
N ARG A 136 9.51 4.82 8.60
CA ARG A 136 8.99 3.75 7.73
C ARG A 136 7.51 3.91 7.43
N ASN A 137 6.75 4.23 8.47
CA ASN A 137 5.31 4.44 8.36
C ASN A 137 4.87 5.59 9.27
N LEU A 138 3.98 6.41 8.77
CA LEU A 138 3.26 7.44 9.50
C LEU A 138 1.80 7.42 9.04
N LEU A 139 0.86 7.49 9.98
CA LEU A 139 -0.55 7.71 9.72
C LEU A 139 -1.13 8.63 10.79
N ALA A 140 -1.80 9.69 10.37
CA ALA A 140 -2.56 10.59 11.22
C ALA A 140 -3.93 10.80 10.58
N PHE A 141 -5.01 10.40 11.26
CA PHE A 141 -6.34 10.37 10.68
C PHE A 141 -7.39 10.89 11.68
N ILE A 142 -8.10 11.91 11.29
CA ILE A 142 -9.23 12.48 12.04
C ILE A 142 -10.49 11.82 11.52
N HIS A 143 -11.28 11.22 12.41
CA HIS A 143 -12.45 10.45 12.01
C HIS A 143 -13.56 10.44 13.05
N TYR A 144 -14.74 10.01 12.59
CA TYR A 144 -15.82 9.56 13.45
C TYR A 144 -16.22 8.16 13.03
N LYS A 145 -16.09 7.20 13.95
CA LYS A 145 -16.35 5.76 13.70
C LYS A 145 -15.58 5.20 12.50
N GLY A 146 -14.33 5.64 12.33
CA GLY A 146 -13.46 5.16 11.27
C GLY A 146 -13.64 5.84 9.90
N VAL A 147 -14.59 6.76 9.75
CA VAL A 147 -14.80 7.56 8.53
C VAL A 147 -14.22 8.94 8.73
N GLY A 148 -13.36 9.41 7.83
CA GLY A 148 -12.74 10.71 7.98
C GLY A 148 -11.69 11.02 6.90
N PHE A 149 -10.69 11.77 7.30
CA PHE A 149 -9.59 12.17 6.43
C PHE A 149 -8.28 12.29 7.20
N GLY A 150 -7.18 12.22 6.50
CA GLY A 150 -5.89 12.31 7.13
C GLY A 150 -4.72 12.29 6.16
N TRP A 151 -3.57 12.03 6.74
CA TRP A 151 -2.29 11.90 6.07
C TRP A 151 -1.67 10.55 6.39
N GLN A 152 -1.09 9.91 5.39
CA GLN A 152 -0.26 8.74 5.56
C GLN A 152 1.06 8.89 4.78
N GLU A 153 2.10 8.31 5.32
CA GLU A 153 3.37 8.13 4.65
C GLU A 153 3.85 6.71 4.97
N GLY A 154 3.91 5.87 3.98
CA GLY A 154 4.20 4.46 4.19
C GLY A 154 3.85 3.63 2.96
N ASN A 155 4.17 2.36 3.06
CA ASN A 155 3.78 1.41 2.05
C ASN A 155 2.31 1.06 2.16
N LEU A 156 1.74 0.76 1.01
CA LEU A 156 0.35 0.39 0.83
C LEU A 156 0.31 -1.04 0.27
N TRP A 157 -0.65 -1.82 0.73
CA TRP A 157 -0.92 -3.12 0.14
C TRP A 157 -2.40 -3.20 -0.23
N TRP A 158 -2.68 -3.23 -1.51
CA TRP A 158 -4.04 -3.22 -2.03
C TRP A 158 -4.31 -4.47 -2.86
N GLY A 159 -4.92 -5.45 -2.23
CA GLY A 159 -5.27 -6.73 -2.82
C GLY A 159 -5.27 -7.87 -1.81
N PRO A 160 -5.88 -9.01 -2.18
CA PRO A 160 -6.03 -10.17 -1.32
C PRO A 160 -4.78 -11.03 -1.22
N GLY A 161 -3.80 -10.81 -2.09
CA GLY A 161 -2.58 -11.61 -2.17
C GLY A 161 -1.69 -11.46 -0.93
N ILE A 162 -0.98 -12.53 -0.58
CA ILE A 162 -0.06 -12.57 0.57
C ILE A 162 1.36 -12.21 0.13
N HIS A 163 1.81 -12.72 -1.02
CA HIS A 163 3.15 -12.51 -1.53
C HIS A 163 3.24 -11.34 -2.50
N THR A 164 2.16 -11.05 -3.20
CA THR A 164 2.05 -9.95 -4.15
C THR A 164 0.61 -9.48 -4.27
N SER A 165 0.44 -8.26 -4.74
CA SER A 165 -0.83 -7.69 -5.19
C SER A 165 -0.60 -7.01 -6.53
N LEU A 166 -1.64 -6.92 -7.35
CA LEU A 166 -1.52 -6.34 -8.69
C LEU A 166 -1.37 -4.82 -8.69
N GLN A 167 -1.79 -4.14 -7.61
CA GLN A 167 -1.78 -2.68 -7.55
C GLN A 167 -0.65 -2.13 -6.70
N MET A 168 -0.66 -2.40 -5.40
CA MET A 168 0.30 -1.84 -4.45
C MET A 168 0.82 -2.93 -3.53
N THR A 169 2.15 -2.93 -3.32
CA THR A 169 2.86 -3.83 -2.42
C THR A 169 3.96 -3.08 -1.67
N ASN A 170 4.78 -3.81 -0.89
CA ASN A 170 5.95 -3.26 -0.21
C ASN A 170 7.18 -3.06 -1.13
N ASN A 171 6.97 -2.90 -2.44
CA ASN A 171 8.07 -2.71 -3.40
C ASN A 171 8.42 -1.24 -3.65
N THR A 172 7.84 -0.32 -2.89
CA THR A 172 8.09 1.11 -3.03
C THR A 172 8.71 1.70 -1.77
N HIS A 173 9.31 2.87 -1.89
CA HIS A 173 9.54 3.73 -0.74
C HIS A 173 8.20 4.25 -0.17
N PRO A 174 8.18 4.71 1.10
CA PRO A 174 7.01 5.35 1.67
C PRO A 174 6.46 6.44 0.77
N ILE A 175 5.16 6.40 0.51
CA ILE A 175 4.47 7.38 -0.33
C ILE A 175 3.69 8.33 0.59
N PRO A 176 4.06 9.63 0.64
CA PRO A 176 3.29 10.62 1.36
C PRO A 176 1.98 10.91 0.64
N ALA A 177 0.84 10.70 1.30
CA ALA A 177 -0.47 10.81 0.69
C ALA A 177 -1.51 11.41 1.64
N GLN A 178 -2.44 12.16 1.08
CA GLN A 178 -3.70 12.53 1.71
C GLN A 178 -4.71 11.41 1.48
N ILE A 179 -5.50 11.09 2.50
CA ILE A 179 -6.49 10.04 2.45
C ILE A 179 -7.84 10.53 2.95
N ILE A 180 -8.92 10.10 2.28
CA ILE A 180 -10.30 10.39 2.66
C ILE A 180 -11.12 9.11 2.53
N GLY A 181 -11.89 8.76 3.55
CA GLY A 181 -12.73 7.56 3.53
C GLY A 181 -12.72 6.80 4.83
N THR A 182 -12.49 5.48 4.78
CA THR A 182 -12.50 4.61 5.94
C THR A 182 -11.12 4.06 6.24
N ILE A 183 -10.74 4.00 7.52
CA ILE A 183 -9.51 3.34 7.99
C ILE A 183 -9.78 1.99 8.66
N GLN A 184 -11.03 1.58 8.72
CA GLN A 184 -11.49 0.26 9.16
C GLN A 184 -12.67 -0.17 8.29
N GLU A 185 -12.98 -1.47 8.31
CA GLU A 185 -14.23 -1.95 7.72
C GLU A 185 -15.42 -1.52 8.58
N LEU A 186 -16.37 -0.84 7.98
CA LEU A 186 -17.61 -0.42 8.62
C LEU A 186 -18.64 -1.55 8.55
N ARG A 187 -19.14 -2.00 9.68
CA ARG A 187 -20.13 -3.08 9.74
C ARG A 187 -21.54 -2.56 9.95
N ILE A 188 -22.46 -3.01 9.08
CA ILE A 188 -23.90 -2.78 9.19
C ILE A 188 -24.60 -4.12 9.04
N GLY A 189 -25.04 -4.69 10.16
CA GLY A 189 -25.60 -6.05 10.21
C GLY A 189 -24.57 -7.09 9.75
N SER A 190 -24.93 -7.86 8.72
CA SER A 190 -24.05 -8.87 8.13
C SER A 190 -23.14 -8.34 7.00
N PHE A 191 -23.13 -7.04 6.74
CA PHE A 191 -22.33 -6.44 5.69
C PHE A 191 -21.20 -5.59 6.25
N GLY A 192 -20.05 -5.68 5.63
CA GLY A 192 -18.88 -4.84 5.86
C GLY A 192 -18.57 -3.99 4.64
N PHE A 193 -18.25 -2.72 4.84
CA PHE A 193 -17.93 -1.76 3.81
C PHE A 193 -16.57 -1.13 4.07
N TYR A 194 -15.78 -0.99 3.03
CA TYR A 194 -14.54 -0.23 3.05
C TYR A 194 -14.49 0.66 1.81
N GLY A 195 -14.05 1.90 1.98
CA GLY A 195 -13.85 2.83 0.89
C GLY A 195 -12.79 3.86 1.24
N LEU A 196 -11.77 3.99 0.40
CA LEU A 196 -10.68 4.93 0.61
C LEU A 196 -10.27 5.59 -0.70
N TYR A 197 -10.25 6.92 -0.69
CA TYR A 197 -9.63 7.74 -1.71
C TYR A 197 -8.25 8.19 -1.22
N THR A 198 -7.26 8.05 -2.08
CA THR A 198 -5.86 8.42 -1.81
C THR A 198 -5.40 9.42 -2.85
N PHE A 199 -4.72 10.47 -2.41
CA PHE A 199 -4.07 11.45 -3.26
C PHE A 199 -2.63 11.66 -2.81
N ALA A 200 -1.68 11.49 -3.71
CA ALA A 200 -0.27 11.71 -3.46
C ALA A 200 0.38 12.54 -4.57
N ARG A 201 1.22 13.47 -4.18
CA ARG A 201 2.17 14.12 -5.08
C ARG A 201 3.48 13.34 -4.99
N LEU A 202 3.91 12.78 -6.10
CA LEU A 202 5.18 12.04 -6.19
C LEU A 202 6.33 13.01 -6.45
N ASN A 203 7.55 12.52 -6.34
CA ASN A 203 8.75 13.33 -6.59
C ASN A 203 8.78 13.86 -8.02
N GLU A 204 9.32 15.06 -8.17
CA GLU A 204 9.53 15.71 -9.45
C GLU A 204 10.92 15.38 -10.00
N ASP A 205 10.98 15.07 -11.27
CA ASP A 205 12.24 15.03 -12.01
C ASP A 205 12.57 16.44 -12.56
N PRO A 206 13.81 16.89 -12.54
CA PRO A 206 14.17 18.20 -13.07
C PRO A 206 13.69 18.38 -14.53
N GLY A 207 12.94 19.45 -14.79
CA GLY A 207 12.41 19.77 -16.13
C GLY A 207 11.08 19.11 -16.48
N TYR A 208 10.50 18.34 -15.56
CA TYR A 208 9.18 17.73 -15.71
C TYR A 208 8.19 18.32 -14.70
N GLU A 209 6.93 18.32 -15.09
CA GLU A 209 5.84 18.61 -14.15
C GLU A 209 5.73 17.51 -13.07
N ALA A 210 5.18 17.87 -11.92
CA ALA A 210 4.97 16.92 -10.84
C ALA A 210 4.09 15.74 -11.30
N LYS A 211 4.42 14.56 -10.79
CA LYS A 211 3.60 13.36 -10.95
C LYS A 211 2.63 13.24 -9.77
N TYR A 212 1.41 12.84 -10.06
CA TYR A 212 0.37 12.65 -9.06
C TYR A 212 -0.20 11.24 -9.15
N LEU A 213 -0.38 10.63 -7.99
CA LEU A 213 -1.11 9.37 -7.85
C LEU A 213 -2.45 9.68 -7.19
N THR A 214 -3.53 9.30 -7.85
CA THR A 214 -4.86 9.24 -7.24
C THR A 214 -5.35 7.81 -7.26
N ALA A 215 -5.99 7.37 -6.18
CA ALA A 215 -6.50 6.01 -6.09
C ALA A 215 -7.86 5.96 -5.39
N LEU A 216 -8.73 5.08 -5.86
CA LEU A 216 -10.01 4.77 -5.26
C LEU A 216 -10.09 3.27 -4.98
N ASN A 217 -10.25 2.93 -3.71
CA ASN A 217 -10.38 1.55 -3.24
C ASN A 217 -11.78 1.35 -2.65
N GLY A 218 -12.40 0.24 -2.97
CA GLY A 218 -13.71 -0.09 -2.46
C GLY A 218 -13.87 -1.59 -2.21
N GLN A 219 -14.61 -1.95 -1.16
CA GLN A 219 -14.90 -3.33 -0.80
C GLN A 219 -16.25 -3.47 -0.16
N LEU A 220 -16.92 -4.56 -0.48
CA LEU A 220 -18.11 -5.07 0.18
C LEU A 220 -17.83 -6.50 0.68
N THR A 221 -18.13 -6.75 1.95
CA THR A 221 -18.02 -8.09 2.57
C THR A 221 -19.36 -8.51 3.12
N TRP A 222 -19.78 -9.74 2.84
CA TRP A 222 -20.91 -10.39 3.48
C TRP A 222 -20.43 -11.41 4.49
N TYR A 223 -20.89 -11.27 5.74
CA TYR A 223 -20.57 -12.13 6.88
C TYR A 223 -21.70 -13.09 7.18
N GLY A 224 -21.67 -14.25 6.57
CA GLY A 224 -22.58 -15.36 6.79
C GLY A 224 -21.83 -16.61 7.30
N PRO A 225 -22.41 -17.81 7.15
CA PRO A 225 -21.72 -19.07 7.41
C PRO A 225 -20.45 -19.25 6.54
N VAL A 226 -20.46 -18.64 5.40
CA VAL A 226 -19.34 -18.39 4.47
C VAL A 226 -19.18 -16.89 4.39
N ILE A 227 -17.95 -16.40 4.43
CA ILE A 227 -17.67 -14.97 4.27
C ILE A 227 -17.27 -14.72 2.82
N ILE A 228 -17.92 -13.78 2.18
CA ILE A 228 -17.68 -13.41 0.78
C ILE A 228 -17.31 -11.96 0.73
N SER A 229 -16.16 -11.64 0.09
CA SER A 229 -15.75 -10.26 -0.15
C SER A 229 -15.51 -10.04 -1.64
N ALA A 230 -15.94 -8.89 -2.11
CA ALA A 230 -15.64 -8.40 -3.45
C ALA A 230 -15.21 -6.93 -3.36
N GLY A 231 -14.31 -6.52 -4.22
CA GLY A 231 -13.87 -5.14 -4.24
C GLY A 231 -12.99 -4.82 -5.43
N PHE A 232 -12.52 -3.58 -5.45
CA PHE A 232 -11.72 -3.06 -6.53
C PHE A 232 -10.70 -2.05 -6.02
N SER A 233 -9.64 -1.85 -6.80
CA SER A 233 -8.70 -0.76 -6.70
C SER A 233 -8.53 -0.12 -8.08
N ARG A 234 -8.70 1.18 -8.18
CA ARG A 234 -8.53 1.96 -9.39
C ARG A 234 -7.56 3.09 -9.13
N ASN A 235 -6.47 3.12 -9.90
CA ASN A 235 -5.39 4.09 -9.74
C ASN A 235 -5.22 4.89 -11.01
N TYR A 236 -4.89 6.16 -10.85
CA TYR A 236 -4.45 7.07 -11.90
C TYR A 236 -3.11 7.66 -11.56
N LEU A 237 -2.17 7.54 -12.48
CA LEU A 237 -0.98 8.37 -12.53
C LEU A 237 -1.25 9.50 -13.51
N SER A 238 -0.96 10.74 -13.13
CA SER A 238 -1.13 11.91 -13.99
C SER A 238 0.05 12.87 -13.83
N GLY A 239 0.27 13.72 -14.84
CA GLY A 239 1.43 14.62 -14.86
C GLY A 239 2.71 13.94 -15.33
N GLY A 240 3.87 14.46 -14.89
CA GLY A 240 5.17 13.90 -15.27
C GLY A 240 5.59 14.17 -16.71
N VAL A 241 4.92 15.09 -17.41
CA VAL A 241 5.29 15.57 -18.75
C VAL A 241 6.30 16.69 -18.67
N LEU A 242 6.98 17.00 -19.80
CA LEU A 242 7.91 18.12 -19.87
C LEU A 242 7.21 19.43 -19.52
N SER A 243 7.79 20.21 -18.61
CA SER A 243 7.23 21.50 -18.17
C SER A 243 7.01 22.49 -19.32
N SER A 244 7.76 22.35 -20.41
CA SER A 244 7.56 23.13 -21.66
C SER A 244 6.33 22.70 -22.45
N GLY A 245 5.69 21.60 -22.11
CA GLY A 245 4.51 21.05 -22.84
C GLY A 245 3.20 21.76 -22.56
N GLY A 246 3.15 22.68 -21.59
CA GLY A 246 1.94 23.47 -21.28
C GLY A 246 0.85 22.72 -20.52
N TYR A 247 1.10 21.50 -20.04
CA TYR A 247 0.17 20.79 -19.16
C TYR A 247 0.22 21.39 -17.76
N VAL A 248 -0.94 21.60 -17.17
CA VAL A 248 -1.10 22.03 -15.77
C VAL A 248 -2.06 21.07 -15.09
N TRP A 249 -1.59 20.38 -14.07
CA TRP A 249 -2.44 19.50 -13.26
C TRP A 249 -3.54 20.31 -12.55
N THR A 250 -4.75 19.79 -12.56
CA THR A 250 -5.93 20.45 -12.00
C THR A 250 -6.75 19.51 -11.11
N ALA A 251 -7.68 20.07 -10.34
CA ALA A 251 -8.63 19.28 -9.55
C ALA A 251 -9.49 18.34 -10.41
N LYS A 252 -9.65 18.62 -11.73
CA LYS A 252 -10.32 17.73 -12.65
C LYS A 252 -9.57 16.40 -12.78
N ASP A 253 -8.25 16.43 -12.85
CA ASP A 253 -7.41 15.23 -12.93
C ASP A 253 -7.59 14.34 -11.69
N ALA A 254 -7.66 14.94 -10.49
CA ALA A 254 -7.96 14.21 -9.26
C ALA A 254 -9.38 13.61 -9.24
N SER A 255 -10.34 14.30 -9.84
CA SER A 255 -11.75 13.91 -9.82
C SER A 255 -12.11 12.80 -10.82
N MET A 256 -11.27 12.53 -11.81
CA MET A 256 -11.54 11.57 -12.88
C MET A 256 -11.81 10.15 -12.36
N LEU A 257 -11.12 9.74 -11.31
CA LEU A 257 -11.37 8.44 -10.66
C LEU A 257 -12.80 8.24 -10.18
N VAL A 258 -13.44 9.32 -9.76
CA VAL A 258 -14.77 9.29 -9.13
C VAL A 258 -15.88 9.46 -10.16
N PHE A 259 -15.66 10.34 -11.14
CA PHE A 259 -16.73 10.80 -12.05
C PHE A 259 -16.67 10.19 -13.45
N GLU A 260 -15.50 9.69 -13.87
CA GLU A 260 -15.40 9.03 -15.17
C GLU A 260 -15.74 7.54 -15.04
N GLY A 261 -16.66 7.06 -15.85
CA GLY A 261 -17.10 5.65 -15.84
C GLY A 261 -15.97 4.71 -16.24
N VAL A 262 -15.89 3.56 -15.59
CA VAL A 262 -14.86 2.53 -15.85
C VAL A 262 -14.93 1.97 -17.28
N PHE A 263 -16.09 2.05 -17.94
CA PHE A 263 -16.36 1.47 -19.24
C PHE A 263 -16.87 2.49 -20.28
N THR A 264 -16.64 3.77 -20.03
CA THR A 264 -16.98 4.77 -21.04
C THR A 264 -15.86 4.80 -22.08
N SER A 265 -16.24 4.72 -23.37
CA SER A 265 -15.34 4.85 -24.50
C SER A 265 -14.42 6.10 -24.42
N ASN A 266 -14.83 7.09 -23.66
CA ASN A 266 -14.06 8.31 -23.43
C ASN A 266 -12.79 8.11 -22.58
N LEU A 267 -12.66 7.02 -21.82
CA LEU A 267 -11.45 6.68 -21.06
C LEU A 267 -10.42 5.94 -21.91
N LEU A 268 -10.90 5.11 -22.83
CA LEU A 268 -10.07 4.32 -23.73
C LEU A 268 -9.67 5.09 -25.00
N ASP A 269 -10.45 6.10 -25.38
CA ASP A 269 -10.27 6.83 -26.65
C ASP A 269 -9.67 8.23 -26.50
N LYS A 270 -9.51 8.75 -25.30
CA LYS A 270 -8.83 10.03 -25.06
C LYS A 270 -7.39 9.78 -24.62
N GLU A 271 -6.56 9.51 -25.59
CA GLU A 271 -5.16 9.86 -25.49
C GLU A 271 -5.05 11.38 -25.24
N TYR A 272 -5.03 11.77 -23.98
CA TYR A 272 -4.73 13.16 -23.65
C TYR A 272 -3.24 13.35 -23.80
N THR A 273 -2.82 13.61 -25.03
CA THR A 273 -1.39 13.81 -25.34
C THR A 273 -1.06 15.28 -25.24
N VAL A 274 -0.09 15.62 -24.39
CA VAL A 274 0.55 16.92 -24.37
C VAL A 274 1.96 16.74 -24.95
N GLY A 275 2.22 17.41 -26.07
CA GLY A 275 3.52 17.29 -26.74
C GLY A 275 3.82 15.88 -27.27
N GLY A 276 2.79 15.06 -27.55
CA GLY A 276 2.95 13.68 -28.02
C GLY A 276 3.16 12.64 -26.90
N HIS A 277 3.03 13.03 -25.64
CA HIS A 277 3.11 12.14 -24.48
C HIS A 277 1.77 12.00 -23.82
N ASP A 278 1.40 10.77 -23.44
CA ASP A 278 0.26 10.49 -22.60
C ASP A 278 0.49 11.09 -21.20
N VAL A 279 -0.49 11.86 -20.71
CA VAL A 279 -0.42 12.51 -19.39
C VAL A 279 -1.14 11.72 -18.31
N TRP A 280 -1.84 10.64 -18.68
CA TRP A 280 -2.56 9.78 -17.75
C TRP A 280 -2.28 8.32 -18.03
N ASP A 281 -2.07 7.59 -16.95
CA ASP A 281 -1.95 6.13 -16.96
C ASP A 281 -2.91 5.56 -15.92
N GLN A 282 -3.67 4.55 -16.30
CA GLN A 282 -4.69 3.95 -15.45
C GLN A 282 -4.41 2.49 -15.19
N THR A 283 -4.50 2.09 -13.93
CA THR A 283 -4.55 0.68 -13.55
C THR A 283 -5.82 0.38 -12.77
N LEU A 284 -6.45 -0.75 -13.06
CA LEU A 284 -7.66 -1.23 -12.40
C LEU A 284 -7.46 -2.68 -11.97
N SER A 285 -7.79 -3.01 -10.73
CA SER A 285 -7.96 -4.41 -10.33
C SER A 285 -9.30 -4.63 -9.66
N GLY A 286 -9.85 -5.82 -9.88
CA GLY A 286 -11.00 -6.35 -9.17
C GLY A 286 -10.61 -7.62 -8.45
N TYR A 287 -11.20 -7.88 -7.30
CA TYR A 287 -10.96 -9.10 -6.56
C TYR A 287 -12.24 -9.69 -5.97
N PHE A 288 -12.17 -10.99 -5.75
CA PHE A 288 -13.20 -11.76 -5.08
C PHE A 288 -12.54 -12.75 -4.12
N SER A 289 -13.09 -12.90 -2.92
CA SER A 289 -12.61 -13.88 -1.96
C SER A 289 -13.74 -14.60 -1.22
N ILE A 290 -13.48 -15.85 -0.89
CA ILE A 290 -14.37 -16.70 -0.08
C ILE A 290 -13.56 -17.23 1.10
N THR A 291 -14.08 -17.04 2.31
CA THR A 291 -13.50 -17.60 3.53
C THR A 291 -14.49 -18.57 4.17
N LEU A 292 -14.01 -19.76 4.48
CA LEU A 292 -14.72 -20.82 5.19
C LEU A 292 -14.14 -20.94 6.61
N PRO A 293 -14.64 -20.16 7.60
CA PRO A 293 -14.00 -20.08 8.92
C PRO A 293 -13.90 -21.43 9.63
N LYS A 294 -14.96 -22.23 9.56
CA LYS A 294 -15.00 -23.57 10.18
C LYS A 294 -14.03 -24.59 9.59
N ARG A 295 -13.45 -24.30 8.42
CA ARG A 295 -12.53 -25.17 7.70
C ARG A 295 -11.13 -24.59 7.63
N ASN A 296 -10.91 -23.37 8.13
CA ASN A 296 -9.67 -22.62 8.03
C ASN A 296 -9.17 -22.49 6.56
N ILE A 297 -10.13 -22.26 5.64
CA ILE A 297 -9.85 -22.13 4.20
C ILE A 297 -10.21 -20.73 3.77
N LYS A 298 -9.30 -20.07 3.07
CA LYS A 298 -9.52 -18.83 2.33
C LYS A 298 -9.06 -19.01 0.90
N MET A 299 -9.91 -18.64 -0.04
CA MET A 299 -9.62 -18.61 -1.47
C MET A 299 -9.86 -17.21 -1.98
N TYR A 300 -9.04 -16.77 -2.92
CA TYR A 300 -9.21 -15.47 -3.57
C TYR A 300 -8.74 -15.50 -5.02
N VAL A 301 -9.24 -14.58 -5.79
CA VAL A 301 -8.80 -14.25 -7.15
C VAL A 301 -8.69 -12.74 -7.26
N GLU A 302 -7.65 -12.28 -7.94
CA GLU A 302 -7.45 -10.88 -8.32
C GLU A 302 -7.21 -10.83 -9.83
N VAL A 303 -7.86 -9.89 -10.50
CA VAL A 303 -7.73 -9.65 -11.94
C VAL A 303 -7.40 -8.16 -12.12
N GLY A 304 -6.33 -7.88 -12.85
CA GLY A 304 -5.88 -6.51 -13.13
C GLY A 304 -5.92 -6.19 -14.61
N PHE A 305 -6.14 -4.92 -14.87
CA PHE A 305 -6.08 -4.29 -16.18
C PHE A 305 -5.16 -3.09 -16.10
N ASN A 306 -4.29 -2.95 -17.05
CA ASN A 306 -3.41 -1.80 -17.25
C ASN A 306 -3.74 -1.22 -18.63
N ASP A 307 -3.93 0.09 -18.69
CA ASP A 307 -4.17 0.82 -19.94
C ASP A 307 -2.83 1.27 -20.52
#